data_193998808019772907d00b22b0368aec
#
_entry.id   193998808019772907d00b22b0368aec
#
_cell.length_a   1.000
_cell.length_b   1.000
_cell.length_c   1.000
_cell.angle_alpha   90.00
_cell.angle_beta   90.00
_cell.angle_gamma   90.00
#
_symmetry.space_group_name_H-M   'P 1'
#
loop_
_entity.id
_entity.type
_entity.pdbx_description
1 polymer ?
#
loop_
_entity_poly.entity_id
_entity_poly.type
_entity_poly.pdbx_seq_one_letter_code
_entity_poly.pdbx_strand_id
1 'polypeptide(L)'
;MPSEHGTALVTGGGRGIGAGIARELAADGWSVVVAARSPDEIDSVAEEIDGRAIELDVSDREAVERAVAVVGDIELLVANAGVAGPDGATWEIDPADWWHVQEINVLGVHLCCRTVIPGMLERSSGRIVITASGAAYLPGSSSTAYPTSKAAVARYGETLANELRGRIPVFFFSPGLVKTAMTGHWGDDLPWTPPELAPRLVLVLASGRADALAGRYIHAEHDDIEDLIVRADEIVANDLNAIRLQR
;
A
#
# COMPACT_ATOMS: atom_id res chain seq x y z
N MET A 1 18.18 -19.92 -0.38
CA MET A 1 18.17 -20.08 1.10
C MET A 1 16.78 -19.73 1.60
N PRO A 2 16.27 -20.30 2.70
CA PRO A 2 15.03 -19.78 3.28
C PRO A 2 15.24 -18.30 3.59
N SER A 3 14.22 -17.46 3.34
CA SER A 3 14.29 -16.04 3.67
C SER A 3 14.37 -15.85 5.19
N GLU A 4 15.07 -14.81 5.64
CA GLU A 4 15.19 -14.50 7.07
C GLU A 4 13.88 -13.95 7.66
N HIS A 5 13.00 -13.38 6.80
CA HIS A 5 11.80 -12.63 7.20
C HIS A 5 10.47 -13.24 6.73
N GLY A 6 10.49 -14.25 5.85
CA GLY A 6 9.29 -14.84 5.26
C GLY A 6 8.92 -14.27 3.90
N THR A 7 7.67 -14.45 3.46
CA THR A 7 7.21 -14.04 2.14
C THR A 7 6.47 -12.70 2.19
N ALA A 8 6.89 -11.77 1.33
CA ALA A 8 6.20 -10.50 1.08
C ALA A 8 5.45 -10.56 -0.26
N LEU A 9 4.16 -10.27 -0.26
CA LEU A 9 3.35 -10.07 -1.46
C LEU A 9 3.16 -8.57 -1.71
N VAL A 10 3.68 -8.08 -2.85
CA VAL A 10 3.59 -6.67 -3.25
C VAL A 10 2.68 -6.55 -4.48
N THR A 11 1.46 -6.02 -4.30
CA THR A 11 0.56 -5.75 -5.42
C THR A 11 0.92 -4.44 -6.12
N GLY A 12 0.78 -4.38 -7.44
CA GLY A 12 1.30 -3.28 -8.25
C GLY A 12 2.83 -3.21 -8.23
N GLY A 13 3.51 -4.37 -8.06
CA GLY A 13 4.95 -4.49 -7.89
C GLY A 13 5.78 -4.38 -9.17
N GLY A 14 5.17 -4.27 -10.35
CA GLY A 14 5.90 -4.27 -11.62
C GLY A 14 6.56 -2.92 -11.98
N ARG A 15 6.17 -1.81 -11.36
CA ARG A 15 6.73 -0.48 -11.62
C ARG A 15 6.55 0.51 -10.49
N GLY A 16 7.17 1.69 -10.64
CA GLY A 16 6.99 2.83 -9.73
C GLY A 16 7.28 2.48 -8.27
N ILE A 17 6.40 2.92 -7.37
CA ILE A 17 6.55 2.76 -5.91
C ILE A 17 6.58 1.27 -5.52
N GLY A 18 5.69 0.45 -6.10
CA GLY A 18 5.62 -0.98 -5.79
C GLY A 18 6.91 -1.74 -6.16
N ALA A 19 7.50 -1.44 -7.31
CA ALA A 19 8.78 -2.04 -7.71
C ALA A 19 9.93 -1.56 -6.79
N GLY A 20 9.92 -0.28 -6.39
CA GLY A 20 10.86 0.24 -5.40
C GLY A 20 10.76 -0.50 -4.05
N ILE A 21 9.54 -0.71 -3.56
CA ILE A 21 9.28 -1.47 -2.33
C ILE A 21 9.76 -2.92 -2.47
N ALA A 22 9.47 -3.56 -3.61
CA ALA A 22 9.90 -4.94 -3.85
C ALA A 22 11.42 -5.09 -3.81
N ARG A 23 12.17 -4.15 -4.42
CA ARG A 23 13.63 -4.13 -4.39
C ARG A 23 14.19 -3.95 -2.98
N GLU A 24 13.65 -3.00 -2.23
CA GLU A 24 14.11 -2.72 -0.87
C GLU A 24 13.87 -3.92 0.07
N LEU A 25 12.69 -4.55 -0.02
CA LEU A 25 12.37 -5.76 0.76
C LEU A 25 13.27 -6.93 0.38
N ALA A 26 13.53 -7.16 -0.91
CA ALA A 26 14.42 -8.22 -1.36
C ALA A 26 15.87 -8.00 -0.89
N ALA A 27 16.36 -6.76 -0.94
CA ALA A 27 17.67 -6.40 -0.43
C ALA A 27 17.83 -6.63 1.08
N ASP A 28 16.74 -6.57 1.84
CA ASP A 28 16.69 -6.87 3.28
C ASP A 28 16.50 -8.38 3.58
N GLY A 29 16.38 -9.25 2.56
CA GLY A 29 16.30 -10.70 2.72
C GLY A 29 14.88 -11.27 2.75
N TRP A 30 13.85 -10.52 2.35
CA TRP A 30 12.51 -11.03 2.15
C TRP A 30 12.43 -11.91 0.89
N SER A 31 11.62 -12.97 0.93
CA SER A 31 11.17 -13.66 -0.27
C SER A 31 10.03 -12.87 -0.90
N VAL A 32 10.30 -12.15 -1.99
CA VAL A 32 9.32 -11.21 -2.56
C VAL A 32 8.55 -11.83 -3.71
N VAL A 33 7.23 -11.67 -3.68
CA VAL A 33 6.32 -11.97 -4.78
C VAL A 33 5.73 -10.65 -5.28
N VAL A 34 6.03 -10.28 -6.52
CA VAL A 34 5.44 -9.11 -7.18
C VAL A 34 4.22 -9.53 -7.99
N ALA A 35 3.11 -8.80 -7.83
CA ALA A 35 1.87 -9.11 -8.50
C ALA A 35 1.31 -7.87 -9.20
N ALA A 36 1.00 -7.96 -10.49
CA ALA A 36 0.32 -6.93 -11.27
C ALA A 36 -0.26 -7.53 -12.57
N ARG A 37 -0.96 -6.70 -13.37
CA ARG A 37 -1.60 -7.11 -14.63
C ARG A 37 -0.66 -7.21 -15.82
N SER A 38 0.52 -6.60 -15.75
CA SER A 38 1.49 -6.53 -16.86
C SER A 38 2.58 -7.57 -16.64
N PRO A 39 2.54 -8.74 -17.33
CA PRO A 39 3.52 -9.82 -17.13
C PRO A 39 4.96 -9.33 -17.34
N ASP A 40 5.25 -8.63 -18.44
CA ASP A 40 6.60 -8.16 -18.75
C ASP A 40 7.19 -7.27 -17.65
N GLU A 41 6.36 -6.41 -17.01
CA GLU A 41 6.82 -5.53 -15.93
C GLU A 41 7.13 -6.31 -14.65
N ILE A 42 6.29 -7.27 -14.26
CA ILE A 42 6.50 -8.06 -13.05
C ILE A 42 7.60 -9.10 -13.23
N ASP A 43 7.73 -9.70 -14.41
CA ASP A 43 8.80 -10.65 -14.71
C ASP A 43 10.17 -9.96 -14.64
N SER A 44 10.28 -8.75 -15.22
CA SER A 44 11.50 -7.96 -15.15
C SER A 44 11.92 -7.63 -13.71
N VAL A 45 10.97 -7.23 -12.86
CA VAL A 45 11.27 -6.94 -11.45
C VAL A 45 11.59 -8.22 -10.68
N ALA A 46 10.85 -9.30 -10.90
CA ALA A 46 11.08 -10.57 -10.22
C ALA A 46 12.46 -11.14 -10.56
N GLU A 47 12.88 -11.07 -11.83
CA GLU A 47 14.21 -11.50 -12.26
C GLU A 47 15.33 -10.67 -11.61
N GLU A 48 15.14 -9.34 -11.54
CA GLU A 48 16.10 -8.43 -10.91
C GLU A 48 16.34 -8.73 -9.42
N ILE A 49 15.28 -9.10 -8.69
CA ILE A 49 15.33 -9.30 -7.23
C ILE A 49 15.44 -10.78 -6.80
N ASP A 50 15.63 -11.72 -7.74
CA ASP A 50 15.53 -13.17 -7.48
C ASP A 50 14.22 -13.56 -6.76
N GLY A 51 13.12 -12.87 -7.15
CA GLY A 51 11.79 -13.04 -6.60
C GLY A 51 10.86 -13.87 -7.49
N ARG A 52 9.56 -13.76 -7.23
CA ARG A 52 8.53 -14.43 -8.05
C ARG A 52 7.55 -13.40 -8.62
N ALA A 53 7.05 -13.65 -9.83
CA ALA A 53 6.01 -12.87 -10.47
C ALA A 53 4.67 -13.63 -10.49
N ILE A 54 3.57 -12.93 -10.28
CA ILE A 54 2.21 -13.46 -10.44
C ILE A 54 1.37 -12.44 -11.20
N GLU A 55 0.83 -12.82 -12.36
CA GLU A 55 -0.16 -11.99 -13.05
C GLU A 55 -1.44 -11.92 -12.22
N LEU A 56 -1.87 -10.70 -11.86
CA LEU A 56 -2.99 -10.47 -10.97
C LEU A 56 -3.72 -9.17 -11.29
N ASP A 57 -5.02 -9.28 -11.57
CA ASP A 57 -5.95 -8.17 -11.40
C ASP A 57 -6.53 -8.21 -9.98
N VAL A 58 -6.22 -7.20 -9.16
CA VAL A 58 -6.67 -7.12 -7.76
C VAL A 58 -8.17 -6.92 -7.62
N SER A 59 -8.88 -6.50 -8.68
CA SER A 59 -10.33 -6.38 -8.69
C SER A 59 -11.06 -7.70 -8.95
N ASP A 60 -10.34 -8.72 -9.46
CA ASP A 60 -10.87 -10.07 -9.64
C ASP A 60 -10.68 -10.91 -8.36
N ARG A 61 -11.78 -11.15 -7.67
CA ARG A 61 -11.81 -11.94 -6.43
C ARG A 61 -11.18 -13.32 -6.60
N GLU A 62 -11.55 -14.06 -7.66
CA GLU A 62 -11.06 -15.42 -7.85
C GLU A 62 -9.57 -15.42 -8.19
N ALA A 63 -9.09 -14.42 -8.95
CA ALA A 63 -7.67 -14.26 -9.23
C ALA A 63 -6.87 -13.99 -7.94
N VAL A 64 -7.38 -13.14 -7.04
CA VAL A 64 -6.75 -12.88 -5.74
C VAL A 64 -6.70 -14.14 -4.88
N GLU A 65 -7.81 -14.89 -4.79
CA GLU A 65 -7.88 -16.14 -4.02
C GLU A 65 -6.89 -17.18 -4.57
N ARG A 66 -6.79 -17.34 -5.90
CA ARG A 66 -5.80 -18.23 -6.55
C ARG A 66 -4.37 -17.77 -6.30
N ALA A 67 -4.09 -16.48 -6.45
CA ALA A 67 -2.75 -15.93 -6.24
C ALA A 67 -2.25 -16.17 -4.81
N VAL A 68 -3.08 -15.88 -3.80
CA VAL A 68 -2.73 -16.11 -2.39
C VAL A 68 -2.52 -17.61 -2.11
N ALA A 69 -3.34 -18.50 -2.66
CA ALA A 69 -3.17 -19.94 -2.52
C ALA A 69 -1.83 -20.44 -3.14
N VAL A 70 -1.41 -19.87 -4.27
CA VAL A 70 -0.13 -20.19 -4.94
C VAL A 70 1.07 -19.63 -4.16
N VAL A 71 0.93 -18.45 -3.56
CA VAL A 71 2.00 -17.85 -2.73
C VAL A 71 2.22 -18.67 -1.47
N GLY A 72 1.15 -19.11 -0.83
CA GLY A 72 1.18 -19.81 0.45
C GLY A 72 1.26 -18.87 1.64
N ASP A 73 2.17 -19.11 2.56
CA ASP A 73 2.32 -18.31 3.77
C ASP A 73 2.87 -16.91 3.44
N ILE A 74 2.06 -15.89 3.70
CA ILE A 74 2.38 -14.48 3.47
C ILE A 74 2.56 -13.82 4.83
N GLU A 75 3.78 -13.36 5.11
CA GLU A 75 4.12 -12.63 6.34
C GLU A 75 3.95 -11.12 6.18
N LEU A 76 4.07 -10.60 4.95
CA LEU A 76 3.84 -9.20 4.65
C LEU A 76 2.96 -9.04 3.41
N LEU A 77 1.83 -8.37 3.55
CA LEU A 77 1.06 -7.86 2.41
C LEU A 77 1.34 -6.38 2.22
N VAL A 78 1.84 -5.99 1.04
CA VAL A 78 1.89 -4.60 0.59
C VAL A 78 0.78 -4.40 -0.45
N ALA A 79 -0.37 -3.89 -0.02
CA ALA A 79 -1.51 -3.55 -0.87
C ALA A 79 -1.26 -2.19 -1.52
N ASN A 80 -0.50 -2.19 -2.62
CA ASN A 80 -0.03 -0.98 -3.29
C ASN A 80 -0.68 -0.74 -4.67
N ALA A 81 -1.24 -1.75 -5.33
CA ALA A 81 -1.90 -1.58 -6.62
C ALA A 81 -2.91 -0.43 -6.61
N GLY A 82 -2.86 0.41 -7.65
CA GLY A 82 -3.77 1.54 -7.78
C GLY A 82 -3.66 2.27 -9.11
N VAL A 83 -4.71 3.02 -9.44
CA VAL A 83 -4.82 3.84 -10.65
C VAL A 83 -5.29 5.25 -10.28
N ALA A 84 -4.87 6.26 -11.07
CA ALA A 84 -5.30 7.65 -10.87
C ALA A 84 -6.75 7.88 -11.34
N GLY A 85 -7.14 7.21 -12.41
CA GLY A 85 -8.43 7.43 -13.07
C GLY A 85 -8.42 8.64 -14.02
N PRO A 86 -9.60 9.00 -14.54
CA PRO A 86 -9.76 10.13 -15.45
C PRO A 86 -9.65 11.47 -14.73
N ASP A 87 -9.08 12.46 -15.42
CA ASP A 87 -9.16 13.87 -15.06
C ASP A 87 -10.40 14.49 -15.68
N GLY A 88 -10.98 15.49 -15.00
CA GLY A 88 -12.09 16.26 -15.54
C GLY A 88 -13.16 16.61 -14.51
N ALA A 89 -14.17 17.34 -14.95
CA ALA A 89 -15.31 17.68 -14.12
C ALA A 89 -16.19 16.44 -13.87
N THR A 90 -16.68 16.30 -12.65
CA THR A 90 -17.46 15.12 -12.23
C THR A 90 -18.64 14.79 -13.16
N TRP A 91 -19.30 15.82 -13.72
CA TRP A 91 -20.45 15.64 -14.62
C TRP A 91 -20.07 15.26 -16.07
N GLU A 92 -18.78 15.23 -16.40
CA GLU A 92 -18.22 14.84 -17.71
C GLU A 92 -17.55 13.45 -17.68
N ILE A 93 -17.17 12.97 -16.49
CA ILE A 93 -16.53 11.66 -16.32
C ILE A 93 -17.57 10.55 -16.49
N ASP A 94 -17.23 9.56 -17.31
CA ASP A 94 -18.05 8.35 -17.43
C ASP A 94 -18.13 7.64 -16.06
N PRO A 95 -19.34 7.30 -15.58
CA PRO A 95 -19.51 6.59 -14.31
C PRO A 95 -18.75 5.26 -14.24
N ALA A 96 -18.54 4.56 -15.35
CA ALA A 96 -17.78 3.31 -15.37
C ALA A 96 -16.29 3.57 -15.13
N ASP A 97 -15.73 4.62 -15.73
CA ASP A 97 -14.33 5.00 -15.49
C ASP A 97 -14.10 5.46 -14.05
N TRP A 98 -15.07 6.24 -13.50
CA TRP A 98 -15.05 6.64 -12.10
C TRP A 98 -15.10 5.43 -11.17
N TRP A 99 -15.99 4.46 -11.46
CA TRP A 99 -16.17 3.25 -10.66
C TRP A 99 -14.98 2.31 -10.76
N HIS A 100 -14.35 2.20 -11.92
CA HIS A 100 -13.13 1.41 -12.12
C HIS A 100 -12.01 1.80 -11.14
N VAL A 101 -11.88 3.09 -10.81
CA VAL A 101 -10.94 3.55 -9.78
C VAL A 101 -11.29 2.97 -8.40
N GLN A 102 -12.58 2.89 -8.06
CA GLN A 102 -13.00 2.30 -6.79
C GLN A 102 -12.76 0.77 -6.76
N GLU A 103 -12.99 0.09 -7.87
CA GLU A 103 -12.73 -1.36 -7.99
C GLU A 103 -11.25 -1.67 -7.76
N ILE A 104 -10.35 -0.95 -8.39
CA ILE A 104 -8.91 -1.19 -8.21
C ILE A 104 -8.44 -0.71 -6.83
N ASN A 105 -8.72 0.56 -6.49
CA ASN A 105 -8.08 1.19 -5.34
C ASN A 105 -8.71 0.78 -4.00
N VAL A 106 -10.00 0.45 -3.97
CA VAL A 106 -10.73 0.13 -2.73
C VAL A 106 -11.06 -1.35 -2.64
N LEU A 107 -11.80 -1.88 -3.62
CA LEU A 107 -12.17 -3.31 -3.62
C LEU A 107 -10.93 -4.20 -3.71
N GLY A 108 -9.95 -3.85 -4.55
CA GLY A 108 -8.70 -4.60 -4.69
C GLY A 108 -7.93 -4.70 -3.37
N VAL A 109 -7.82 -3.59 -2.62
CA VAL A 109 -7.22 -3.59 -1.27
C VAL A 109 -8.00 -4.52 -0.33
N HIS A 110 -9.34 -4.40 -0.33
CA HIS A 110 -10.20 -5.25 0.50
C HIS A 110 -10.04 -6.74 0.16
N LEU A 111 -10.06 -7.10 -1.12
CA LEU A 111 -9.93 -8.50 -1.56
C LEU A 111 -8.59 -9.10 -1.13
N CYS A 112 -7.48 -8.37 -1.32
CA CYS A 112 -6.17 -8.82 -0.88
C CYS A 112 -6.12 -9.01 0.65
N CYS A 113 -6.54 -8.00 1.44
CA CYS A 113 -6.57 -8.09 2.89
C CYS A 113 -7.47 -9.26 3.37
N ARG A 114 -8.71 -9.34 2.86
CA ARG A 114 -9.67 -10.39 3.21
C ARG A 114 -9.10 -11.80 2.99
N THR A 115 -8.33 -11.97 1.92
CA THR A 115 -7.82 -13.30 1.53
C THR A 115 -6.59 -13.71 2.36
N VAL A 116 -5.70 -12.78 2.73
CA VAL A 116 -4.48 -13.12 3.49
C VAL A 116 -4.71 -13.20 5.01
N ILE A 117 -5.66 -12.42 5.56
CA ILE A 117 -5.87 -12.30 7.00
C ILE A 117 -6.15 -13.65 7.69
N PRO A 118 -6.98 -14.56 7.16
CA PRO A 118 -7.23 -15.84 7.83
C PRO A 118 -5.96 -16.64 8.10
N GLY A 119 -5.07 -16.75 7.12
CA GLY A 119 -3.78 -17.43 7.28
C GLY A 119 -2.85 -16.72 8.26
N MET A 120 -2.79 -15.40 8.22
CA MET A 120 -2.02 -14.61 9.19
C MET A 120 -2.53 -14.82 10.63
N LEU A 121 -3.85 -14.84 10.84
CA LEU A 121 -4.46 -15.08 12.15
C LEU A 121 -4.19 -16.50 12.67
N GLU A 122 -4.27 -17.51 11.79
CA GLU A 122 -4.00 -18.90 12.14
C GLU A 122 -2.55 -19.09 12.61
N ARG A 123 -1.61 -18.44 11.94
CA ARG A 123 -0.18 -18.46 12.33
C ARG A 123 0.15 -17.48 13.46
N SER A 124 -0.77 -16.58 13.83
CA SER A 124 -0.51 -15.47 14.76
C SER A 124 0.68 -14.61 14.33
N SER A 125 0.90 -14.47 13.03
CA SER A 125 2.02 -13.76 12.41
C SER A 125 1.58 -13.10 11.11
N GLY A 126 2.10 -11.92 10.84
CA GLY A 126 1.88 -11.18 9.61
C GLY A 126 1.75 -9.67 9.84
N ARG A 127 1.89 -8.90 8.76
CA ARG A 127 1.70 -7.45 8.70
C ARG A 127 1.03 -7.04 7.41
N ILE A 128 0.26 -5.97 7.46
CA ILE A 128 -0.42 -5.40 6.30
C ILE A 128 -0.01 -3.94 6.16
N VAL A 129 0.50 -3.56 4.99
CA VAL A 129 0.86 -2.19 4.64
C VAL A 129 0.04 -1.77 3.42
N ILE A 130 -0.72 -0.68 3.54
CA ILE A 130 -1.64 -0.19 2.51
C ILE A 130 -1.14 1.15 1.98
N THR A 131 -0.98 1.28 0.67
CA THR A 131 -0.60 2.54 0.03
C THR A 131 -1.82 3.45 -0.09
N ALA A 132 -1.91 4.41 0.83
CA ALA A 132 -2.87 5.51 0.81
C ALA A 132 -2.35 6.68 -0.05
N SER A 133 -2.66 7.92 0.29
CA SER A 133 -2.18 9.14 -0.37
C SER A 133 -2.55 10.36 0.46
N GLY A 134 -1.82 11.46 0.31
CA GLY A 134 -2.24 12.79 0.78
C GLY A 134 -3.59 13.24 0.22
N ALA A 135 -3.97 12.74 -0.96
CA ALA A 135 -5.30 12.97 -1.54
C ALA A 135 -6.47 12.48 -0.67
N ALA A 136 -6.22 11.68 0.36
CA ALA A 136 -7.23 11.24 1.32
C ALA A 136 -7.77 12.40 2.20
N TYR A 137 -6.99 13.46 2.41
CA TYR A 137 -7.35 14.57 3.31
C TYR A 137 -7.01 15.97 2.75
N LEU A 138 -6.11 16.05 1.76
CA LEU A 138 -5.81 17.33 1.11
C LEU A 138 -6.94 17.72 0.15
N PRO A 139 -7.27 19.01 0.05
CA PRO A 139 -8.25 19.46 -0.93
C PRO A 139 -7.76 19.18 -2.35
N GLY A 140 -8.55 18.43 -3.11
CA GLY A 140 -8.31 18.11 -4.51
C GLY A 140 -9.15 18.99 -5.44
N SER A 141 -8.76 19.09 -6.71
CA SER A 141 -9.42 19.96 -7.68
C SER A 141 -9.69 19.36 -9.06
N SER A 142 -9.06 18.25 -9.42
CA SER A 142 -9.07 17.76 -10.82
C SER A 142 -9.87 16.48 -11.07
N SER A 143 -10.21 15.74 -10.04
CA SER A 143 -10.97 14.49 -10.16
C SER A 143 -11.57 14.10 -8.83
N THR A 144 -12.78 13.56 -8.83
CA THR A 144 -13.41 13.00 -7.61
C THR A 144 -13.12 11.52 -7.41
N ALA A 145 -12.69 10.79 -8.43
CA ALA A 145 -12.49 9.35 -8.37
C ALA A 145 -11.33 8.97 -7.42
N TYR A 146 -10.14 9.50 -7.69
CA TYR A 146 -8.93 9.14 -6.93
C TYR A 146 -8.97 9.60 -5.47
N PRO A 147 -9.25 10.87 -5.14
CA PRO A 147 -9.34 11.32 -3.74
C PRO A 147 -10.38 10.55 -2.94
N THR A 148 -11.56 10.28 -3.52
CA THR A 148 -12.59 9.47 -2.87
C THR A 148 -12.08 8.07 -2.56
N SER A 149 -11.40 7.41 -3.51
CA SER A 149 -10.83 6.08 -3.29
C SER A 149 -9.77 6.09 -2.18
N LYS A 150 -8.90 7.11 -2.14
CA LYS A 150 -7.83 7.19 -1.13
C LYS A 150 -8.35 7.59 0.25
N ALA A 151 -9.41 8.38 0.33
CA ALA A 151 -10.13 8.64 1.59
C ALA A 151 -10.79 7.34 2.13
N ALA A 152 -11.42 6.55 1.24
CA ALA A 152 -11.98 5.26 1.61
C ALA A 152 -10.90 4.27 2.10
N VAL A 153 -9.76 4.19 1.40
CA VAL A 153 -8.62 3.33 1.78
C VAL A 153 -8.01 3.73 3.13
N ALA A 154 -7.85 5.03 3.39
CA ALA A 154 -7.33 5.50 4.67
C ALA A 154 -8.27 5.11 5.82
N ARG A 155 -9.59 5.31 5.65
CA ARG A 155 -10.58 4.89 6.64
C ARG A 155 -10.65 3.38 6.80
N TYR A 156 -10.55 2.64 5.70
CA TYR A 156 -10.48 1.18 5.70
C TYR A 156 -9.28 0.68 6.51
N GLY A 157 -8.08 1.21 6.28
CA GLY A 157 -6.86 0.83 6.98
C GLY A 157 -6.95 1.07 8.49
N GLU A 158 -7.46 2.24 8.91
CA GLU A 158 -7.68 2.55 10.32
C GLU A 158 -8.70 1.59 10.96
N THR A 159 -9.81 1.32 10.28
CA THR A 159 -10.87 0.43 10.80
C THR A 159 -10.34 -1.01 10.91
N LEU A 160 -9.66 -1.51 9.88
CA LEU A 160 -9.06 -2.84 9.88
C LEU A 160 -8.00 -3.02 10.98
N ALA A 161 -7.18 -1.98 11.23
CA ALA A 161 -6.23 -1.99 12.33
C ALA A 161 -6.93 -2.14 13.70
N ASN A 162 -8.10 -1.51 13.87
CA ASN A 162 -8.90 -1.67 15.09
C ASN A 162 -9.49 -3.07 15.21
N GLU A 163 -9.97 -3.68 14.13
CA GLU A 163 -10.50 -5.05 14.12
C GLU A 163 -9.42 -6.08 14.46
N LEU A 164 -8.19 -5.85 14.01
CA LEU A 164 -7.06 -6.76 14.16
C LEU A 164 -6.14 -6.39 15.34
N ARG A 165 -6.51 -5.41 16.15
CA ARG A 165 -5.69 -4.88 17.25
C ARG A 165 -5.14 -6.00 18.16
N GLY A 166 -3.82 -5.94 18.37
CA GLY A 166 -3.10 -6.92 19.19
C GLY A 166 -2.90 -8.29 18.52
N ARG A 167 -3.28 -8.43 17.24
CA ARG A 167 -3.10 -9.66 16.47
C ARG A 167 -2.23 -9.45 15.23
N ILE A 168 -2.69 -8.63 14.29
CA ILE A 168 -1.99 -8.33 13.03
C ILE A 168 -1.89 -6.81 12.90
N PRO A 169 -0.68 -6.23 12.89
CA PRO A 169 -0.47 -4.81 12.64
C PRO A 169 -0.89 -4.42 11.22
N VAL A 170 -1.66 -3.33 11.11
CA VAL A 170 -2.10 -2.76 9.84
C VAL A 170 -1.65 -1.31 9.77
N PHE A 171 -0.92 -0.97 8.73
CA PHE A 171 -0.43 0.37 8.45
C PHE A 171 -1.03 0.90 7.16
N PHE A 172 -1.23 2.21 7.08
CA PHE A 172 -1.55 2.88 5.83
C PHE A 172 -0.75 4.18 5.74
N PHE A 173 -0.13 4.41 4.59
CA PHE A 173 0.83 5.48 4.42
C PHE A 173 0.66 6.24 3.11
N SER A 174 1.14 7.49 3.07
CA SER A 174 1.32 8.25 1.83
C SER A 174 2.76 8.16 1.38
N PRO A 175 3.02 7.80 0.12
CA PRO A 175 4.37 7.80 -0.43
C PRO A 175 4.92 9.20 -0.73
N GLY A 176 4.08 10.26 -0.64
CA GLY A 176 4.38 11.58 -1.16
C GLY A 176 4.08 11.72 -2.65
N LEU A 177 4.52 12.81 -3.24
CA LEU A 177 4.38 13.08 -4.67
C LEU A 177 5.57 12.48 -5.45
N VAL A 178 5.55 11.18 -5.67
CA VAL A 178 6.62 10.45 -6.36
C VAL A 178 6.43 10.51 -7.87
N LYS A 179 7.49 10.79 -8.62
CA LYS A 179 7.48 10.77 -10.08
C LYS A 179 7.43 9.33 -10.59
N THR A 180 6.30 8.95 -11.19
CA THR A 180 6.02 7.61 -11.71
C THR A 180 5.31 7.71 -13.06
N ALA A 181 5.01 6.60 -13.72
CA ALA A 181 4.18 6.61 -14.93
C ALA A 181 2.78 7.24 -14.69
N MET A 182 2.26 7.18 -13.44
CA MET A 182 0.97 7.78 -13.07
C MET A 182 1.03 9.31 -13.00
N THR A 183 2.15 9.89 -12.61
CA THR A 183 2.30 11.32 -12.25
C THR A 183 3.27 12.06 -13.18
N GLY A 184 4.06 11.36 -13.98
CA GLY A 184 5.16 11.92 -14.76
C GLY A 184 4.76 12.97 -15.83
N HIS A 185 3.46 13.06 -16.14
CA HIS A 185 2.92 14.08 -17.05
C HIS A 185 2.64 15.44 -16.38
N TRP A 186 2.80 15.57 -15.06
CA TRP A 186 2.49 16.80 -14.32
C TRP A 186 3.59 17.88 -14.37
N GLY A 187 4.70 17.63 -15.08
CA GLY A 187 5.82 18.58 -15.20
C GLY A 187 6.92 18.37 -14.16
N ASP A 188 8.09 18.94 -14.46
CA ASP A 188 9.30 18.70 -13.65
C ASP A 188 9.43 19.64 -12.44
N ASP A 189 8.75 20.79 -12.45
CA ASP A 189 8.88 21.84 -11.44
C ASP A 189 8.10 21.60 -10.13
N LEU A 190 7.45 20.44 -10.00
CA LEU A 190 6.74 20.09 -8.77
C LEU A 190 7.70 19.62 -7.67
N PRO A 191 7.31 19.76 -6.40
CA PRO A 191 8.10 19.27 -5.27
C PRO A 191 8.05 17.74 -5.20
N TRP A 192 8.80 17.09 -6.08
CA TRP A 192 8.83 15.63 -6.17
C TRP A 192 9.48 15.02 -4.93
N THR A 193 8.76 14.09 -4.32
CA THR A 193 9.26 13.26 -3.23
C THR A 193 10.33 12.29 -3.76
N PRO A 194 11.49 12.17 -3.11
CA PRO A 194 12.50 11.17 -3.46
C PRO A 194 11.91 9.75 -3.49
N PRO A 195 12.13 8.99 -4.59
CA PRO A 195 11.45 7.70 -4.79
C PRO A 195 11.82 6.61 -3.78
N GLU A 196 12.96 6.77 -3.09
CA GLU A 196 13.45 5.82 -2.08
C GLU A 196 12.77 5.97 -0.71
N LEU A 197 12.09 7.08 -0.42
CA LEU A 197 11.50 7.31 0.91
C LEU A 197 10.37 6.34 1.24
N ALA A 198 9.48 6.08 0.28
CA ALA A 198 8.39 5.13 0.48
C ALA A 198 8.87 3.68 0.66
N PRO A 199 9.81 3.14 -0.16
CA PRO A 199 10.43 1.85 0.09
C PRO A 199 11.07 1.72 1.48
N ARG A 200 11.88 2.69 1.91
CA ARG A 200 12.53 2.69 3.23
C ARG A 200 11.51 2.72 4.37
N LEU A 201 10.45 3.51 4.25
CA LEU A 201 9.37 3.52 5.23
C LEU A 201 8.71 2.13 5.33
N VAL A 202 8.37 1.51 4.19
CA VAL A 202 7.73 0.18 4.18
C VAL A 202 8.63 -0.86 4.85
N LEU A 203 9.95 -0.79 4.67
CA LEU A 203 10.90 -1.67 5.34
C LEU A 203 10.84 -1.52 6.86
N VAL A 204 10.77 -0.30 7.39
CA VAL A 204 10.60 -0.07 8.84
C VAL A 204 9.26 -0.61 9.34
N LEU A 205 8.17 -0.41 8.58
CA LEU A 205 6.85 -0.96 8.93
C LEU A 205 6.83 -2.50 8.92
N ALA A 206 7.59 -3.11 8.01
CA ALA A 206 7.72 -4.57 7.92
C ALA A 206 8.52 -5.18 9.08
N SER A 207 9.47 -4.44 9.65
CA SER A 207 10.41 -4.92 10.69
C SER A 207 9.78 -5.19 12.06
N GLY A 208 8.56 -4.71 12.31
CA GLY A 208 7.89 -4.78 13.62
C GLY A 208 8.22 -3.65 14.58
N ARG A 209 9.21 -2.81 14.29
CA ARG A 209 9.61 -1.68 15.14
C ARG A 209 8.51 -0.64 15.33
N ALA A 210 7.63 -0.50 14.34
CA ALA A 210 6.54 0.47 14.32
C ALA A 210 5.18 -0.09 14.76
N ASP A 211 5.09 -1.31 15.30
CA ASP A 211 3.80 -1.99 15.58
C ASP A 211 2.87 -1.18 16.49
N ALA A 212 3.42 -0.40 17.42
CA ALA A 212 2.66 0.51 18.27
C ALA A 212 1.92 1.62 17.50
N LEU A 213 2.36 1.94 16.26
CA LEU A 213 1.73 2.92 15.37
C LEU A 213 0.68 2.31 14.43
N ALA A 214 0.35 1.02 14.57
CA ALA A 214 -0.69 0.40 13.74
C ALA A 214 -2.01 1.19 13.81
N GLY A 215 -2.61 1.43 12.64
CA GLY A 215 -3.81 2.26 12.52
C GLY A 215 -3.54 3.77 12.44
N ARG A 216 -2.28 4.20 12.44
CA ARG A 216 -1.91 5.62 12.24
C ARG A 216 -1.54 5.88 10.78
N TYR A 217 -1.88 7.10 10.32
CA TYR A 217 -1.48 7.59 9.02
C TYR A 217 -0.02 8.07 9.07
N ILE A 218 0.80 7.60 8.15
CA ILE A 218 2.22 7.95 8.10
C ILE A 218 2.56 8.50 6.71
N HIS A 219 3.29 9.59 6.64
CA HIS A 219 3.73 10.20 5.39
C HIS A 219 5.23 9.96 5.19
N ALA A 220 5.62 9.34 4.06
CA ALA A 220 7.00 8.92 3.83
C ALA A 220 8.03 10.08 3.78
N GLU A 221 7.58 11.30 3.45
CA GLU A 221 8.46 12.47 3.33
C GLU A 221 8.36 13.42 4.53
N HIS A 222 7.14 13.57 5.09
CA HIS A 222 6.88 14.62 6.09
C HIS A 222 6.97 14.11 7.53
N ASP A 223 6.91 12.81 7.72
CA ASP A 223 7.07 12.20 9.04
C ASP A 223 8.47 11.58 9.18
N ASP A 224 9.14 11.85 10.30
CA ASP A 224 10.31 11.11 10.72
C ASP A 224 9.85 9.84 11.45
N ILE A 225 9.96 8.69 10.82
CA ILE A 225 9.47 7.42 11.36
C ILE A 225 10.17 7.04 12.67
N GLU A 226 11.43 7.42 12.87
CA GLU A 226 12.15 7.13 14.10
C GLU A 226 11.61 8.00 15.26
N ASP A 227 11.28 9.28 15.02
CA ASP A 227 10.60 10.14 15.99
C ASP A 227 9.19 9.58 16.31
N LEU A 228 8.43 9.17 15.29
CA LEU A 228 7.11 8.58 15.51
C LEU A 228 7.17 7.31 16.38
N ILE A 229 8.15 6.44 16.16
CA ILE A 229 8.34 5.21 16.97
C ILE A 229 8.63 5.58 18.43
N VAL A 230 9.51 6.54 18.66
CA VAL A 230 9.84 7.00 20.03
C VAL A 230 8.61 7.59 20.74
N ARG A 231 7.76 8.30 19.98
CA ARG A 231 6.56 8.98 20.51
C ARG A 231 5.27 8.17 20.36
N ALA A 232 5.35 6.88 20.04
CA ALA A 232 4.18 6.08 19.72
C ALA A 232 3.08 6.12 20.79
N ASP A 233 3.44 6.05 22.07
CA ASP A 233 2.48 6.11 23.18
C ASP A 233 1.75 7.47 23.24
N GLU A 234 2.48 8.58 23.02
CA GLU A 234 1.91 9.93 22.96
C GLU A 234 0.95 10.06 21.77
N ILE A 235 1.39 9.57 20.59
CA ILE A 235 0.61 9.62 19.33
C ILE A 235 -0.71 8.85 19.51
N VAL A 236 -0.66 7.66 20.09
CA VAL A 236 -1.84 6.83 20.31
C VAL A 236 -2.77 7.45 21.36
N ALA A 237 -2.22 7.93 22.50
CA ALA A 237 -3.00 8.51 23.58
C ALA A 237 -3.73 9.80 23.19
N ASN A 238 -3.13 10.60 22.31
CA ASN A 238 -3.68 11.88 21.86
C ASN A 238 -4.36 11.82 20.48
N ASP A 239 -4.54 10.61 19.91
CA ASP A 239 -5.16 10.39 18.58
C ASP A 239 -4.48 11.19 17.46
N LEU A 240 -3.15 11.36 17.53
CA LEU A 240 -2.35 12.02 16.50
C LEU A 240 -2.15 11.11 15.28
N ASN A 241 -1.67 11.66 14.16
CA ASN A 241 -1.48 10.95 12.89
C ASN A 241 -2.76 10.21 12.45
N ALA A 242 -3.90 10.86 12.59
CA ALA A 242 -5.22 10.34 12.25
C ALA A 242 -6.04 11.42 11.52
N ILE A 243 -6.85 11.01 10.55
CA ILE A 243 -7.72 11.94 9.82
C ILE A 243 -8.97 12.19 10.66
N ARG A 244 -9.12 13.40 11.19
CA ARG A 244 -10.20 13.81 12.08
C ARG A 244 -10.83 15.13 11.65
N LEU A 245 -12.12 15.27 11.94
CA LEU A 245 -12.81 16.54 11.81
C LEU A 245 -12.36 17.47 12.94
N GLN A 246 -11.86 18.65 12.59
CA GLN A 246 -11.60 19.71 13.58
C GLN A 246 -12.92 20.43 13.93
N ARG A 247 -13.19 20.59 15.21
CA ARG A 247 -14.37 21.27 15.73
C ARG A 247 -13.97 22.35 16.72
#